data_d2d8c7bd45f50bd886e1dceaeb386e32
#
_entry.id   d2d8c7bd45f50bd886e1dceaeb386e32
#
_cell.length_a   1.000
_cell.length_b   1.000
_cell.length_c   1.000
_cell.angle_alpha   90.00
_cell.angle_beta   90.00
_cell.angle_gamma   90.00
#
_symmetry.space_group_name_H-M   'P 1'
#
loop_
_entity.id
_entity.type
_entity.pdbx_description
1 polymer ?
#
loop_
_entity_poly.entity_id
_entity_poly.type
_entity_poly.pdbx_seq_one_letter_code
_entity_poly.pdbx_strand_id
1 'polypeptide(L)'
;MRFLVFLKKIFDFNVNQVFISSVVPILNGIFENVIFSFFKIKPLFISFDLNYDLTFNPYKSGKFLLGSDVFANLVAAIENYSFENVLVVDLGTACTIFAVSRQDGILGGLINSGPLINFNSLLDNAYLLKKFSISTPSNLLERTTSGSVNSGLFYQYKYLIEGVYRDIKKMYKKEFNLIIAGGNANLLLPVIEIEFIFNIHLTVEGIRILGNSIVF
;
A
#
# COMPACT_ATOMS: atom_id res chain seq x y z
N MET A 1 -14.33 -18.71 -15.45
CA MET A 1 -13.71 -19.91 -16.03
C MET A 1 -12.22 -19.75 -16.38
N ARG A 2 -11.75 -18.70 -17.06
CA ARG A 2 -10.32 -18.49 -17.36
C ARG A 2 -9.41 -18.36 -16.13
N PHE A 3 -9.84 -17.69 -15.06
CA PHE A 3 -9.10 -17.53 -13.80
C PHE A 3 -8.87 -18.87 -13.07
N LEU A 4 -9.86 -19.76 -13.07
CA LEU A 4 -9.76 -21.09 -12.48
C LEU A 4 -8.78 -21.99 -13.23
N VAL A 5 -8.75 -21.91 -14.57
CA VAL A 5 -7.77 -22.63 -15.40
C VAL A 5 -6.35 -22.11 -15.16
N PHE A 6 -6.20 -20.80 -14.93
CA PHE A 6 -4.92 -20.18 -14.59
C PHE A 6 -4.42 -20.67 -13.23
N LEU A 7 -5.28 -20.71 -12.20
CA LEU A 7 -4.91 -21.23 -10.88
C LEU A 7 -4.45 -22.70 -10.96
N LYS A 8 -5.16 -23.56 -11.72
CA LYS A 8 -4.75 -24.96 -11.93
C LYS A 8 -3.35 -25.14 -12.52
N LYS A 9 -2.92 -24.20 -13.37
CA LYS A 9 -1.59 -24.27 -14.02
C LYS A 9 -0.45 -23.81 -13.12
N ILE A 10 -0.75 -23.00 -12.10
CA ILE A 10 0.26 -22.41 -11.21
C ILE A 10 0.48 -23.26 -9.96
N PHE A 11 -0.57 -23.92 -9.45
CA PHE A 11 -0.52 -24.62 -8.17
C PHE A 11 -0.47 -26.14 -8.37
N ASP A 12 0.75 -26.67 -8.48
CA ASP A 12 1.03 -28.12 -8.46
C ASP A 12 1.47 -28.58 -7.05
N PHE A 13 0.95 -27.89 -6.01
CA PHE A 13 1.24 -28.20 -4.61
C PHE A 13 -0.02 -28.15 -3.75
N ASN A 14 -0.01 -28.85 -2.61
CA ASN A 14 -1.10 -28.85 -1.67
C ASN A 14 -1.21 -27.48 -0.98
N VAL A 15 -2.35 -26.81 -1.16
CA VAL A 15 -2.71 -25.60 -0.44
C VAL A 15 -3.45 -26.00 0.84
N ASN A 16 -2.95 -25.59 1.99
CA ASN A 16 -3.56 -25.90 3.28
C ASN A 16 -4.39 -24.73 3.85
N GLN A 17 -4.04 -23.49 3.51
CA GLN A 17 -4.73 -22.29 3.96
C GLN A 17 -4.71 -21.23 2.86
N VAL A 18 -5.73 -20.38 2.85
CA VAL A 18 -5.84 -19.23 1.95
C VAL A 18 -6.21 -18.01 2.77
N PHE A 19 -5.39 -16.96 2.68
CA PHE A 19 -5.65 -15.68 3.32
C PHE A 19 -5.96 -14.62 2.27
N ILE A 20 -6.96 -13.80 2.54
CA ILE A 20 -7.40 -12.74 1.62
C ILE A 20 -7.43 -11.42 2.38
N SER A 21 -6.77 -10.40 1.85
CA SER A 21 -7.03 -9.02 2.19
C SER A 21 -8.02 -8.44 1.17
N SER A 22 -9.15 -7.95 1.63
CA SER A 22 -10.19 -7.38 0.77
C SER A 22 -10.71 -6.07 1.34
N VAL A 23 -10.68 -5.04 0.50
CA VAL A 23 -11.31 -3.74 0.75
C VAL A 23 -12.55 -3.53 -0.10
N VAL A 24 -13.05 -4.58 -0.77
CA VAL A 24 -14.26 -4.58 -1.60
C VAL A 24 -15.20 -5.68 -1.12
N PRO A 25 -15.99 -5.46 -0.04
CA PRO A 25 -16.79 -6.50 0.62
C PRO A 25 -17.75 -7.25 -0.31
N ILE A 26 -18.31 -6.59 -1.31
CA ILE A 26 -19.23 -7.19 -2.27
C ILE A 26 -18.61 -8.35 -3.08
N LEU A 27 -17.28 -8.39 -3.21
CA LEU A 27 -16.55 -9.44 -3.90
C LEU A 27 -16.17 -10.62 -2.99
N ASN A 28 -16.27 -10.48 -1.67
CA ASN A 28 -15.80 -11.49 -0.72
C ASN A 28 -16.48 -12.85 -0.94
N GLY A 29 -17.81 -12.85 -1.10
CA GLY A 29 -18.56 -14.09 -1.38
C GLY A 29 -18.16 -14.76 -2.70
N ILE A 30 -17.81 -13.98 -3.71
CA ILE A 30 -17.33 -14.51 -4.99
C ILE A 30 -15.98 -15.21 -4.79
N PHE A 31 -15.03 -14.55 -4.12
CA PHE A 31 -13.73 -15.14 -3.82
C PHE A 31 -13.84 -16.38 -2.94
N GLU A 32 -14.67 -16.35 -1.90
CA GLU A 32 -14.92 -17.51 -1.04
C GLU A 32 -15.40 -18.72 -1.84
N ASN A 33 -16.43 -18.53 -2.68
CA ASN A 33 -16.97 -19.59 -3.50
C ASN A 33 -15.96 -20.14 -4.52
N VAL A 34 -15.18 -19.27 -5.17
CA VAL A 34 -14.14 -19.66 -6.13
C VAL A 34 -13.06 -20.47 -5.44
N ILE A 35 -12.52 -19.99 -4.32
CA ILE A 35 -11.47 -20.68 -3.57
C ILE A 35 -11.97 -22.03 -3.04
N PHE A 36 -13.17 -22.06 -2.45
CA PHE A 36 -13.77 -23.30 -1.95
C PHE A 36 -14.02 -24.32 -3.07
N SER A 37 -14.53 -23.88 -4.22
CA SER A 37 -14.78 -24.79 -5.35
C SER A 37 -13.48 -25.44 -5.85
N PHE A 38 -12.37 -24.73 -5.73
CA PHE A 38 -11.08 -25.13 -6.28
C PHE A 38 -10.22 -25.93 -5.30
N PHE A 39 -10.03 -25.41 -4.10
CA PHE A 39 -9.13 -25.98 -3.08
C PHE A 39 -9.86 -26.77 -1.99
N LYS A 40 -11.22 -26.67 -1.92
CA LYS A 40 -12.04 -27.22 -0.82
C LYS A 40 -11.71 -26.60 0.55
N ILE A 41 -11.14 -25.40 0.54
CA ILE A 41 -10.73 -24.64 1.71
C ILE A 41 -11.53 -23.35 1.76
N LYS A 42 -12.04 -22.98 2.93
CA LYS A 42 -12.61 -21.66 3.16
C LYS A 42 -11.47 -20.67 3.40
N PRO A 43 -11.37 -19.58 2.60
CA PRO A 43 -10.38 -18.57 2.86
C PRO A 43 -10.68 -17.81 4.15
N LEU A 44 -9.64 -17.37 4.82
CA LEU A 44 -9.73 -16.43 5.94
C LEU A 44 -9.47 -15.01 5.42
N PHE A 45 -10.41 -14.12 5.72
CA PHE A 45 -10.26 -12.71 5.39
C PHE A 45 -9.51 -12.00 6.51
N ILE A 46 -8.40 -11.38 6.17
CA ILE A 46 -7.63 -10.54 7.08
C ILE A 46 -8.49 -9.34 7.49
N SER A 47 -8.63 -9.14 8.79
CA SER A 47 -9.39 -8.03 9.37
C SER A 47 -8.67 -7.49 10.57
N PHE A 48 -8.81 -6.19 10.81
CA PHE A 48 -8.29 -5.52 12.00
C PHE A 48 -8.93 -6.01 13.31
N ASP A 49 -10.08 -6.67 13.23
CA ASP A 49 -10.83 -7.17 14.40
C ASP A 49 -10.40 -8.56 14.87
N LEU A 50 -9.53 -9.24 14.13
CA LEU A 50 -9.00 -10.54 14.53
C LEU A 50 -7.86 -10.36 15.56
N ASN A 51 -7.63 -11.41 16.35
CA ASN A 51 -6.50 -11.46 17.26
C ASN A 51 -5.28 -12.04 16.56
N TYR A 52 -4.14 -11.41 16.75
CA TYR A 52 -2.87 -11.79 16.14
C TYR A 52 -1.77 -11.87 17.20
N ASP A 53 -0.95 -12.90 17.12
CA ASP A 53 0.29 -13.01 17.87
C ASP A 53 1.43 -12.32 17.07
N LEU A 54 1.65 -11.05 17.36
CA LEU A 54 2.65 -10.20 16.71
C LEU A 54 3.71 -9.75 17.71
N THR A 55 4.92 -9.44 17.23
CA THR A 55 6.02 -8.95 18.07
C THR A 55 5.77 -7.55 18.65
N PHE A 56 4.72 -6.87 18.21
CA PHE A 56 4.31 -5.56 18.70
C PHE A 56 2.78 -5.49 18.84
N ASN A 57 2.30 -4.54 19.63
CA ASN A 57 0.87 -4.29 19.75
C ASN A 57 0.42 -3.18 18.78
N PRO A 58 -0.22 -3.51 17.64
CA PRO A 58 -0.64 -2.51 16.67
C PRO A 58 -1.74 -1.58 17.20
N TYR A 59 -2.46 -1.99 18.25
CA TYR A 59 -3.61 -1.28 18.83
C TYR A 59 -3.24 -0.37 20.00
N LYS A 60 -1.97 -0.22 20.34
CA LYS A 60 -1.51 0.47 21.56
C LYS A 60 -1.93 1.94 21.58
N SER A 61 -1.94 2.62 20.44
CA SER A 61 -2.40 4.01 20.31
C SER A 61 -3.93 4.13 20.13
N GLY A 62 -4.68 3.04 20.24
CA GLY A 62 -6.13 2.99 20.08
C GLY A 62 -6.58 2.11 18.91
N LYS A 63 -7.90 1.98 18.77
CA LYS A 63 -8.48 1.26 17.62
C LYS A 63 -8.62 2.20 16.42
N PHE A 64 -8.16 1.76 15.29
CA PHE A 64 -8.30 2.44 13.99
C PHE A 64 -9.19 1.62 13.08
N LEU A 65 -10.01 2.27 12.27
CA LEU A 65 -10.68 1.62 11.14
C LEU A 65 -9.78 1.75 9.91
N LEU A 66 -9.00 0.72 9.66
CA LEU A 66 -8.09 0.67 8.51
C LEU A 66 -8.54 -0.40 7.51
N GLY A 67 -8.26 -0.16 6.24
CA GLY A 67 -8.31 -1.20 5.23
C GLY A 67 -7.34 -2.34 5.59
N SER A 68 -7.71 -3.57 5.28
CA SER A 68 -6.87 -4.74 5.57
C SER A 68 -5.55 -4.72 4.81
N ASP A 69 -5.46 -4.03 3.68
CA ASP A 69 -4.26 -3.78 2.90
C ASP A 69 -3.28 -2.84 3.64
N VAL A 70 -3.78 -1.72 4.16
CA VAL A 70 -2.98 -0.78 4.98
C VAL A 70 -2.48 -1.48 6.23
N PHE A 71 -3.35 -2.24 6.92
CA PHE A 71 -2.96 -3.00 8.09
C PHE A 71 -1.85 -4.01 7.79
N ALA A 72 -2.00 -4.77 6.71
CA ALA A 72 -0.98 -5.72 6.26
C ALA A 72 0.37 -5.02 5.99
N ASN A 73 0.36 -3.87 5.30
CA ASN A 73 1.57 -3.10 5.03
C ASN A 73 2.29 -2.68 6.32
N LEU A 74 1.54 -2.19 7.32
CA LEU A 74 2.12 -1.72 8.58
C LEU A 74 2.70 -2.88 9.42
N VAL A 75 2.02 -4.02 9.43
CA VAL A 75 2.52 -5.23 10.09
C VAL A 75 3.79 -5.71 9.41
N ALA A 76 3.82 -5.82 8.08
CA ALA A 76 5.03 -6.21 7.35
C ALA A 76 6.20 -5.26 7.60
N ALA A 77 5.92 -3.95 7.68
CA ALA A 77 6.94 -2.93 7.91
C ALA A 77 7.64 -3.06 9.27
N ILE A 78 6.94 -3.58 10.28
CA ILE A 78 7.53 -3.82 11.61
C ILE A 78 8.11 -5.24 11.72
N GLU A 79 7.40 -6.25 11.23
CA GLU A 79 7.81 -7.65 11.44
C GLU A 79 8.99 -8.08 10.55
N ASN A 80 9.06 -7.58 9.30
CA ASN A 80 10.14 -7.96 8.38
C ASN A 80 11.40 -7.10 8.51
N TYR A 81 11.30 -5.93 9.14
CA TYR A 81 12.41 -5.00 9.26
C TYR A 81 12.69 -4.70 10.73
N SER A 82 13.96 -4.62 11.10
CA SER A 82 14.38 -4.29 12.48
C SER A 82 14.28 -2.79 12.77
N PHE A 83 13.19 -2.15 12.32
CA PHE A 83 12.96 -0.73 12.51
C PHE A 83 12.06 -0.45 13.71
N GLU A 84 12.36 0.65 14.43
CA GLU A 84 11.55 1.09 15.55
C GLU A 84 10.33 1.91 15.11
N ASN A 85 10.50 2.77 14.12
CA ASN A 85 9.43 3.61 13.59
C ASN A 85 9.51 3.62 12.07
N VAL A 86 8.37 3.43 11.42
CA VAL A 86 8.29 3.35 9.96
C VAL A 86 7.16 4.24 9.45
N LEU A 87 7.46 5.00 8.40
CA LEU A 87 6.46 5.62 7.54
C LEU A 87 6.31 4.73 6.31
N VAL A 88 5.12 4.22 6.07
CA VAL A 88 4.79 3.40 4.91
C VAL A 88 3.99 4.23 3.93
N VAL A 89 4.45 4.27 2.69
CA VAL A 89 3.77 4.91 1.56
C VAL A 89 3.38 3.83 0.56
N ASP A 90 2.09 3.63 0.33
CA ASP A 90 1.59 2.73 -0.70
C ASP A 90 0.99 3.53 -1.85
N LEU A 91 1.58 3.38 -3.03
CA LEU A 91 1.21 4.08 -4.26
C LEU A 91 0.42 3.14 -5.18
N GLY A 92 -0.83 2.94 -4.84
CA GLY A 92 -1.81 2.14 -5.59
C GLY A 92 -2.87 3.00 -6.28
N THR A 93 -4.11 2.51 -6.28
CA THR A 93 -5.33 3.25 -6.66
C THR A 93 -5.51 4.48 -5.76
N ALA A 94 -5.29 4.31 -4.45
CA ALA A 94 -5.06 5.40 -3.52
C ALA A 94 -3.56 5.56 -3.25
N CYS A 95 -3.16 6.72 -2.78
CA CYS A 95 -1.88 6.95 -2.12
C CYS A 95 -2.15 6.96 -0.62
N THR A 96 -1.74 5.92 0.08
CA THR A 96 -1.86 5.85 1.53
C THR A 96 -0.49 6.09 2.17
N ILE A 97 -0.45 6.94 3.19
CA ILE A 97 0.76 7.23 3.96
C ILE A 97 0.42 7.05 5.43
N PHE A 98 0.97 6.01 6.05
CA PHE A 98 0.70 5.66 7.43
C PHE A 98 1.98 5.43 8.22
N ALA A 99 1.94 5.80 9.49
CA ALA A 99 3.06 5.61 10.39
C ALA A 99 2.75 4.54 11.44
N VAL A 100 3.77 3.76 11.76
CA VAL A 100 3.73 2.72 12.79
C VAL A 100 5.02 2.77 13.61
N SER A 101 4.89 2.49 14.90
CA SER A 101 6.00 2.37 15.85
C SER A 101 5.93 1.01 16.52
N ARG A 102 7.05 0.34 16.67
CA ARG A 102 7.13 -0.92 17.43
C ARG A 102 6.70 -0.68 18.88
N GLN A 103 7.07 0.45 19.44
CA GLN A 103 6.74 0.82 20.81
C GLN A 103 5.30 1.28 20.99
N ASP A 104 4.77 2.09 20.05
CA ASP A 104 3.51 2.84 20.24
C ASP A 104 2.36 2.29 19.39
N GLY A 105 2.59 1.31 18.52
CA GLY A 105 1.61 0.74 17.59
C GLY A 105 1.39 1.66 16.38
N ILE A 106 0.21 1.58 15.79
CA ILE A 106 -0.17 2.40 14.64
C ILE A 106 -0.41 3.83 15.11
N LEU A 107 0.29 4.79 14.50
CA LEU A 107 0.25 6.20 14.88
C LEU A 107 -0.82 6.99 14.12
N GLY A 108 -1.23 6.49 12.94
CA GLY A 108 -2.18 7.14 12.06
C GLY A 108 -1.60 7.39 10.67
N GLY A 109 -2.36 8.12 9.85
CA GLY A 109 -1.92 8.40 8.48
C GLY A 109 -2.89 9.26 7.70
N LEU A 110 -2.65 9.33 6.40
CA LEU A 110 -3.47 10.07 5.45
C LEU A 110 -3.68 9.26 4.18
N ILE A 111 -4.79 9.51 3.51
CA ILE A 111 -5.16 8.88 2.25
C ILE A 111 -5.42 9.97 1.22
N ASN A 112 -4.84 9.79 0.05
CA ASN A 112 -5.02 10.67 -1.10
C ASN A 112 -5.33 9.86 -2.36
N SER A 113 -5.69 10.50 -3.45
CA SER A 113 -5.79 9.83 -4.76
C SER A 113 -4.44 9.23 -5.14
N GLY A 114 -4.45 8.07 -5.81
CA GLY A 114 -3.23 7.51 -6.37
C GLY A 114 -2.77 8.28 -7.62
N PRO A 115 -1.48 8.15 -8.02
CA PRO A 115 -0.90 8.95 -9.10
C PRO A 115 -1.65 8.84 -10.43
N LEU A 116 -2.06 7.62 -10.81
CA LEU A 116 -2.78 7.41 -12.08
C LEU A 116 -4.19 7.98 -12.05
N ILE A 117 -4.90 7.87 -10.92
CA ILE A 117 -6.23 8.47 -10.76
C ILE A 117 -6.15 9.98 -10.84
N ASN A 118 -5.17 10.57 -10.15
CA ASN A 118 -4.96 12.02 -10.16
C ASN A 118 -4.68 12.52 -11.59
N PHE A 119 -3.73 11.87 -12.28
CA PHE A 119 -3.38 12.21 -13.65
C PHE A 119 -4.60 12.10 -14.59
N ASN A 120 -5.29 10.95 -14.59
CA ASN A 120 -6.44 10.73 -15.44
C ASN A 120 -7.58 11.70 -15.16
N SER A 121 -7.84 11.99 -13.87
CA SER A 121 -8.85 12.98 -13.48
C SER A 121 -8.57 14.37 -14.04
N LEU A 122 -7.29 14.77 -14.05
CA LEU A 122 -6.91 16.04 -14.70
C LEU A 122 -7.17 16.00 -16.21
N LEU A 123 -6.79 14.91 -16.90
CA LEU A 123 -6.99 14.76 -18.34
C LEU A 123 -8.47 14.72 -18.71
N ASP A 124 -9.29 14.04 -17.92
CA ASP A 124 -10.73 13.89 -18.20
C ASP A 124 -11.48 15.21 -18.08
N ASN A 125 -11.05 16.09 -17.16
CA ASN A 125 -11.70 17.37 -16.89
C ASN A 125 -11.08 18.56 -17.64
N ALA A 126 -9.91 18.41 -18.26
CA ALA A 126 -9.25 19.47 -19.01
C ALA A 126 -9.11 19.10 -20.51
N TYR A 127 -10.04 19.60 -21.32
CA TYR A 127 -10.17 19.23 -22.75
C TYR A 127 -8.86 19.25 -23.55
N LEU A 128 -8.02 20.27 -23.34
CA LEU A 128 -6.76 20.43 -24.06
C LEU A 128 -5.66 19.47 -23.58
N LEU A 129 -5.85 18.80 -22.45
CA LEU A 129 -4.84 17.93 -21.86
C LEU A 129 -5.03 16.45 -22.21
N LYS A 130 -6.14 16.06 -22.85
CA LYS A 130 -6.53 14.66 -23.15
C LYS A 130 -5.51 13.84 -23.96
N LYS A 131 -4.53 14.51 -24.58
CA LYS A 131 -3.54 13.87 -25.45
C LYS A 131 -2.22 13.53 -24.74
N PHE A 132 -2.07 13.91 -23.48
CA PHE A 132 -0.79 13.72 -22.80
C PHE A 132 -0.66 12.34 -22.18
N SER A 133 0.57 11.85 -22.16
CA SER A 133 0.96 10.62 -21.51
C SER A 133 1.89 10.92 -20.34
N ILE A 134 1.95 9.99 -19.38
CA ILE A 134 2.87 10.11 -18.25
C ILE A 134 4.30 9.87 -18.72
N SER A 135 5.17 10.79 -18.34
CA SER A 135 6.62 10.68 -18.53
C SER A 135 7.35 11.40 -17.40
N THR A 136 8.51 10.88 -17.00
CA THR A 136 9.33 11.54 -15.97
C THR A 136 9.75 12.92 -16.43
N PRO A 137 9.46 13.99 -15.67
CA PRO A 137 9.83 15.35 -16.04
C PRO A 137 11.36 15.54 -15.94
N SER A 138 11.91 16.36 -16.83
CA SER A 138 13.34 16.69 -16.82
C SER A 138 13.67 17.75 -15.77
N ASN A 139 12.71 18.62 -15.46
CA ASN A 139 12.88 19.74 -14.53
C ASN A 139 11.64 19.96 -13.69
N LEU A 140 11.82 20.60 -12.55
CA LEU A 140 10.70 21.05 -11.70
C LEU A 140 9.80 22.04 -12.46
N LEU A 141 10.37 22.99 -13.15
CA LEU A 141 9.65 23.95 -13.97
C LEU A 141 9.87 23.63 -15.45
N GLU A 142 8.81 23.17 -16.09
CA GLU A 142 8.82 22.76 -17.50
C GLU A 142 8.29 23.89 -18.42
N ARG A 143 8.70 23.87 -19.69
CA ARG A 143 8.35 24.92 -20.65
C ARG A 143 7.24 24.50 -21.63
N THR A 144 6.78 23.28 -21.56
CA THR A 144 5.68 22.76 -22.39
C THR A 144 4.50 22.37 -21.50
N THR A 145 3.29 22.41 -22.05
CA THR A 145 2.10 21.99 -21.30
C THR A 145 2.21 20.53 -20.83
N SER A 146 2.67 19.63 -21.70
CA SER A 146 2.87 18.22 -21.34
C SER A 146 3.91 18.06 -20.23
N GLY A 147 5.06 18.75 -20.35
CA GLY A 147 6.08 18.75 -19.29
C GLY A 147 5.54 19.29 -17.96
N SER A 148 4.80 20.41 -18.00
CA SER A 148 4.22 21.02 -16.81
C SER A 148 3.18 20.11 -16.11
N VAL A 149 2.35 19.39 -16.88
CA VAL A 149 1.41 18.41 -16.34
C VAL A 149 2.16 17.26 -15.64
N ASN A 150 3.20 16.74 -16.28
CA ASN A 150 4.02 15.67 -15.69
C ASN A 150 4.80 16.17 -14.46
N SER A 151 5.43 17.33 -14.55
CA SER A 151 6.13 17.93 -13.41
C SER A 151 5.18 18.13 -12.22
N GLY A 152 3.99 18.68 -12.47
CA GLY A 152 2.95 18.85 -11.45
C GLY A 152 2.61 17.54 -10.76
N LEU A 153 2.39 16.45 -11.53
CA LEU A 153 2.11 15.13 -10.98
C LEU A 153 3.25 14.62 -10.11
N PHE A 154 4.47 14.59 -10.65
CA PHE A 154 5.62 13.96 -9.96
C PHE A 154 6.02 14.72 -8.70
N TYR A 155 6.15 16.04 -8.79
CA TYR A 155 6.55 16.87 -7.66
C TYR A 155 5.46 17.04 -6.61
N GLN A 156 4.18 16.93 -6.97
CA GLN A 156 3.10 16.85 -5.99
C GLN A 156 3.30 15.68 -5.02
N TYR A 157 3.56 14.48 -5.53
CA TYR A 157 3.78 13.29 -4.68
C TYR A 157 5.13 13.33 -3.99
N LYS A 158 6.19 13.80 -4.66
CA LYS A 158 7.49 14.03 -4.02
C LYS A 158 7.32 14.87 -2.76
N TYR A 159 6.76 16.06 -2.90
CA TYR A 159 6.63 16.99 -1.78
C TYR A 159 5.64 16.51 -0.71
N LEU A 160 4.61 15.79 -1.11
CA LEU A 160 3.71 15.14 -0.15
C LEU A 160 4.48 14.12 0.70
N ILE A 161 5.21 13.21 0.09
CA ILE A 161 5.93 12.13 0.78
C ILE A 161 7.04 12.73 1.66
N GLU A 162 7.91 13.55 1.08
CA GLU A 162 9.04 14.16 1.80
C GLU A 162 8.59 15.15 2.86
N GLY A 163 7.50 15.88 2.60
CA GLY A 163 6.89 16.79 3.58
C GLY A 163 6.35 16.03 4.78
N VAL A 164 5.53 15.00 4.56
CA VAL A 164 5.00 14.15 5.65
C VAL A 164 6.12 13.48 6.42
N TYR A 165 7.14 12.93 5.72
CA TYR A 165 8.30 12.31 6.36
C TYR A 165 9.04 13.27 7.29
N ARG A 166 9.30 14.48 6.83
CA ARG A 166 9.94 15.54 7.64
C ARG A 166 9.07 15.93 8.84
N ASP A 167 7.78 16.13 8.62
CA ASP A 167 6.89 16.65 9.64
C ASP A 167 6.58 15.61 10.72
N ILE A 168 6.47 14.32 10.38
CA ILE A 168 6.30 13.25 11.38
C ILE A 168 7.53 13.10 12.28
N LYS A 169 8.74 13.17 11.72
CA LYS A 169 9.97 13.17 12.51
C LYS A 169 10.01 14.32 13.51
N LYS A 170 9.59 15.51 13.09
CA LYS A 170 9.50 16.68 13.96
C LYS A 170 8.41 16.53 15.04
N MET A 171 7.24 16.01 14.66
CA MET A 171 6.09 15.83 15.53
C MET A 171 6.40 14.85 16.67
N TYR A 172 6.96 13.69 16.34
CA TYR A 172 7.24 12.64 17.33
C TYR A 172 8.63 12.75 17.95
N LYS A 173 9.51 13.63 17.44
CA LYS A 173 10.92 13.75 17.84
C LYS A 173 11.65 12.41 17.80
N LYS A 174 11.34 11.60 16.79
CA LYS A 174 11.87 10.26 16.54
C LYS A 174 12.34 10.15 15.10
N GLU A 175 13.33 9.27 14.87
CA GLU A 175 13.69 8.86 13.51
C GLU A 175 12.69 7.87 12.98
N PHE A 176 12.39 7.99 11.69
CA PHE A 176 11.52 7.09 10.93
C PHE A 176 12.28 6.54 9.72
N ASN A 177 12.10 5.27 9.45
CA ASN A 177 12.48 4.70 8.16
C ASN A 177 11.32 4.86 7.18
N LEU A 178 11.62 5.07 5.90
CA LEU A 178 10.61 5.18 4.86
C LEU A 178 10.57 3.89 4.05
N ILE A 179 9.40 3.29 3.93
CA ILE A 179 9.13 2.18 3.01
C ILE A 179 8.11 2.65 1.98
N ILE A 180 8.44 2.48 0.70
CA ILE A 180 7.54 2.77 -0.41
C ILE A 180 7.10 1.45 -1.03
N ALA A 181 5.79 1.29 -1.23
CA ALA A 181 5.14 0.13 -1.80
C ALA A 181 4.12 0.55 -2.88
N GLY A 182 3.43 -0.44 -3.45
CA GLY A 182 2.36 -0.23 -4.41
C GLY A 182 2.77 -0.32 -5.87
N GLY A 183 1.81 -0.72 -6.70
CA GLY A 183 2.06 -0.99 -8.12
C GLY A 183 2.43 0.24 -8.97
N ASN A 184 2.12 1.45 -8.48
CA ASN A 184 2.45 2.72 -9.15
C ASN A 184 3.71 3.39 -8.58
N ALA A 185 4.38 2.77 -7.60
CA ALA A 185 5.55 3.34 -6.94
C ALA A 185 6.68 3.64 -7.93
N ASN A 186 6.99 2.70 -8.83
CA ASN A 186 8.05 2.85 -9.82
C ASN A 186 7.96 4.15 -10.64
N LEU A 187 6.75 4.70 -10.79
CA LEU A 187 6.55 5.96 -11.47
C LEU A 187 7.25 7.12 -10.75
N LEU A 188 7.23 7.12 -9.42
CA LEU A 188 7.64 8.25 -8.59
C LEU A 188 9.03 8.09 -7.97
N LEU A 189 9.56 6.85 -7.87
CA LEU A 189 10.88 6.61 -7.28
C LEU A 189 11.99 7.50 -7.85
N PRO A 190 12.03 7.81 -9.18
CA PRO A 190 13.10 8.63 -9.74
C PRO A 190 13.18 10.06 -9.19
N VAL A 191 12.11 10.58 -8.59
CA VAL A 191 12.07 11.97 -8.06
C VAL A 191 12.16 12.06 -6.55
N ILE A 192 12.08 10.93 -5.83
CA ILE A 192 12.22 10.89 -4.36
C ILE A 192 13.71 10.98 -4.00
N GLU A 193 14.07 11.97 -3.18
CA GLU A 193 15.47 12.24 -2.84
C GLU A 193 15.86 11.80 -1.42
N ILE A 194 14.87 11.54 -0.56
CA ILE A 194 15.14 10.99 0.78
C ILE A 194 15.37 9.48 0.70
N GLU A 195 16.12 8.94 1.65
CA GLU A 195 16.40 7.51 1.73
C GLU A 195 15.11 6.71 1.97
N PHE A 196 14.91 5.65 1.21
CA PHE A 196 13.76 4.75 1.33
C PHE A 196 14.11 3.30 0.97
N ILE A 197 13.28 2.38 1.45
CA ILE A 197 13.24 1.00 0.95
C ILE A 197 12.05 0.88 0.01
N PHE A 198 12.26 0.31 -1.17
CA PHE A 198 11.17 -0.04 -2.08
C PHE A 198 10.82 -1.52 -1.94
N ASN A 199 9.55 -1.83 -1.59
CA ASN A 199 9.06 -3.19 -1.52
C ASN A 199 7.68 -3.31 -2.17
N ILE A 200 7.63 -3.79 -3.42
CA ILE A 200 6.38 -3.99 -4.15
C ILE A 200 5.51 -5.12 -3.55
N HIS A 201 6.10 -6.02 -2.76
CA HIS A 201 5.43 -7.17 -2.17
C HIS A 201 4.98 -6.97 -0.73
N LEU A 202 5.16 -5.77 -0.18
CA LEU A 202 4.93 -5.47 1.24
C LEU A 202 3.54 -5.93 1.72
N THR A 203 2.50 -5.65 0.94
CA THR A 203 1.11 -6.05 1.27
C THR A 203 0.96 -7.58 1.36
N VAL A 204 1.51 -8.31 0.38
CA VAL A 204 1.42 -9.78 0.35
C VAL A 204 2.20 -10.39 1.50
N GLU A 205 3.36 -9.84 1.81
CA GLU A 205 4.16 -10.25 2.98
C GLU A 205 3.39 -10.03 4.28
N GLY A 206 2.72 -8.89 4.43
CA GLY A 206 1.88 -8.59 5.58
C GLY A 206 0.67 -9.53 5.71
N ILE A 207 0.00 -9.85 4.60
CA ILE A 207 -1.08 -10.83 4.59
C ILE A 207 -0.57 -12.20 5.07
N ARG A 208 0.60 -12.63 4.62
CA ARG A 208 1.23 -13.89 5.05
C ARG A 208 1.55 -13.88 6.54
N ILE A 209 2.13 -12.78 7.04
CA ILE A 209 2.45 -12.65 8.47
C ILE A 209 1.17 -12.71 9.29
N LEU A 210 0.19 -11.88 8.97
CA LEU A 210 -1.10 -11.84 9.67
C LEU A 210 -1.81 -13.19 9.64
N GLY A 211 -1.88 -13.84 8.47
CA GLY A 211 -2.51 -15.14 8.34
C GLY A 211 -1.88 -16.21 9.22
N ASN A 212 -0.56 -16.21 9.35
CA ASN A 212 0.17 -17.16 10.19
C ASN A 212 0.15 -16.82 11.69
N SER A 213 -0.25 -15.59 12.05
CA SER A 213 -0.28 -15.10 13.42
C SER A 213 -1.69 -15.07 14.01
N ILE A 214 -2.72 -15.55 13.30
CA ILE A 214 -4.10 -15.60 13.82
C ILE A 214 -4.16 -16.54 15.03
N VAL A 215 -4.71 -16.02 16.12
CA VAL A 215 -5.03 -16.79 17.34
C VAL A 215 -6.51 -17.12 17.31
N PHE A 216 -6.85 -18.43 17.35
CA PHE A 216 -8.21 -18.94 17.33
C PHE A 216 -8.76 -19.16 18.74
#